data_be826f2d6de4134ba88e56d1af48b732
#
_entry.id   be826f2d6de4134ba88e56d1af48b732
#
_cell.length_a   1.000
_cell.length_b   1.000
_cell.length_c   1.000
_cell.angle_alpha   90.00
_cell.angle_beta   90.00
_cell.angle_gamma   90.00
#
_symmetry.space_group_name_H-M   'P 1'
#
loop_
_entity.id
_entity.type
_entity.pdbx_description
1 polymer ?
#
loop_
_entity_poly.entity_id
_entity_poly.type
_entity_poly.pdbx_seq_one_letter_code
_entity_poly.pdbx_strand_id
1 'polypeptide(L)'
;MPTVALEHPEAGPRSASPARGRAYWACTLFVALTALGAGVMDILHLQPLFGLLLHLGYPPYFATLLGGWKILGAIVLLAPRYPLVKEWAYAGMIIDYSSAVVSHWACGDAATALVGPMVSIAALVGSWYLRPQPRRLPRSIV
;
A
#
# COMPACT_ATOMS: atom_id res chain seq x y z
N MET A 1 58.10 11.76 15.15
CA MET A 1 56.98 12.48 14.49
C MET A 1 55.72 11.69 14.72
N PRO A 2 54.73 12.17 15.49
CA PRO A 2 53.47 11.47 15.68
C PRO A 2 52.58 11.66 14.45
N THR A 3 52.10 10.56 13.86
CA THR A 3 51.17 10.52 12.75
C THR A 3 49.78 10.95 13.27
N VAL A 4 49.34 12.15 12.89
CA VAL A 4 47.96 12.59 13.18
C VAL A 4 47.03 11.77 12.30
N ALA A 5 46.32 10.81 12.93
CA ALA A 5 45.21 10.11 12.28
C ALA A 5 44.07 11.15 12.04
N LEU A 6 43.80 11.42 10.77
CA LEU A 6 42.64 12.21 10.38
C LEU A 6 41.38 11.38 10.70
N GLU A 7 40.77 11.67 11.84
CA GLU A 7 39.43 11.17 12.15
C GLU A 7 38.47 11.71 11.09
N HIS A 8 38.02 10.83 10.17
CA HIS A 8 36.89 11.12 9.33
C HIS A 8 35.65 11.23 10.24
N PRO A 9 34.92 12.35 10.22
CA PRO A 9 33.67 12.45 10.96
C PRO A 9 32.71 11.39 10.41
N GLU A 10 32.45 10.36 11.20
CA GLU A 10 31.39 9.36 10.94
C GLU A 10 30.10 10.14 10.75
N ALA A 11 29.57 10.12 9.51
CA ALA A 11 28.26 10.69 9.21
C ALA A 11 27.21 9.91 10.00
N GLY A 12 26.84 10.44 11.15
CA GLY A 12 25.80 9.87 12.01
C GLY A 12 24.52 9.59 11.21
N PRO A 13 23.69 8.63 11.63
CA PRO A 13 22.49 8.22 10.91
C PRO A 13 21.63 9.45 10.64
N ARG A 14 21.46 9.79 9.36
CA ARG A 14 20.60 10.90 8.92
C ARG A 14 19.20 10.68 9.47
N SER A 15 18.80 11.41 10.48
CA SER A 15 17.44 11.39 11.01
C SER A 15 16.47 11.70 9.88
N ALA A 16 15.51 10.80 9.65
CA ALA A 16 14.50 11.02 8.62
C ALA A 16 13.77 12.33 8.91
N SER A 17 13.72 13.25 7.92
CA SER A 17 13.09 14.56 8.12
C SER A 17 11.63 14.40 8.59
N PRO A 18 11.13 15.26 9.49
CA PRO A 18 9.74 15.19 9.96
C PRO A 18 8.71 15.21 8.83
N ALA A 19 9.03 15.91 7.72
CA ALA A 19 8.20 15.95 6.52
C ALA A 19 8.05 14.56 5.86
N ARG A 20 9.14 13.78 5.79
CA ARG A 20 9.12 12.43 5.24
C ARG A 20 8.21 11.48 6.07
N GLY A 21 8.27 11.60 7.39
CA GLY A 21 7.41 10.84 8.28
C GLY A 21 5.93 11.18 8.11
N ARG A 22 5.59 12.47 8.00
CA ARG A 22 4.22 12.92 7.74
C ARG A 22 3.70 12.43 6.39
N ALA A 23 4.49 12.55 5.34
CA ALA A 23 4.12 12.07 4.00
C ALA A 23 3.90 10.54 3.99
N TYR A 24 4.77 9.77 4.65
CA TYR A 24 4.58 8.34 4.84
C TYR A 24 3.22 8.02 5.48
N TRP A 25 2.92 8.66 6.60
CA TRP A 25 1.68 8.39 7.33
C TRP A 25 0.45 8.85 6.55
N ALA A 26 0.50 9.98 5.84
CA ALA A 26 -0.59 10.44 4.99
C ALA A 26 -0.92 9.40 3.90
N CYS A 27 0.09 8.92 3.17
CA CYS A 27 -0.10 7.87 2.15
C CYS A 27 -0.59 6.56 2.77
N THR A 28 0.01 6.12 3.89
CA THR A 28 -0.35 4.86 4.54
C THR A 28 -1.79 4.88 5.07
N LEU A 29 -2.18 5.96 5.74
CA LEU A 29 -3.53 6.11 6.27
C LEU A 29 -4.57 6.20 5.16
N PHE A 30 -4.27 6.94 4.09
CA PHE A 30 -5.16 7.01 2.93
C PHE A 30 -5.44 5.61 2.37
N VAL A 31 -4.38 4.82 2.07
CA VAL A 31 -4.54 3.46 1.54
C VAL A 31 -5.23 2.54 2.55
N ALA A 32 -4.85 2.59 3.81
CA ALA A 32 -5.44 1.71 4.83
C ALA A 32 -6.93 2.00 5.04
N LEU A 33 -7.33 3.27 5.13
CA LEU A 33 -8.72 3.65 5.33
C LEU A 33 -9.60 3.34 4.12
N THR A 34 -9.11 3.62 2.91
CA THR A 34 -9.83 3.27 1.67
C THR A 34 -9.96 1.77 1.51
N ALA A 35 -8.90 0.99 1.78
CA ALA A 35 -8.93 -0.46 1.70
C ALA A 35 -9.86 -1.08 2.78
N LEU A 36 -9.86 -0.56 4.01
CA LEU A 36 -10.79 -0.99 5.06
C LEU A 36 -12.23 -0.72 4.67
N GLY A 37 -12.53 0.50 4.23
CA GLY A 37 -13.88 0.88 3.79
C GLY A 37 -14.36 0.04 2.63
N ALA A 38 -13.54 -0.08 1.57
CA ALA A 38 -13.86 -0.92 0.42
C ALA A 38 -13.99 -2.40 0.81
N GLY A 39 -13.10 -2.90 1.66
CA GLY A 39 -13.14 -4.29 2.12
C GLY A 39 -14.42 -4.63 2.90
N VAL A 40 -14.89 -3.71 3.75
CA VAL A 40 -16.18 -3.88 4.45
C VAL A 40 -17.34 -3.86 3.46
N MET A 41 -17.34 -2.93 2.50
CA MET A 41 -18.39 -2.86 1.48
C MET A 41 -18.42 -4.11 0.61
N ASP A 42 -17.26 -4.66 0.25
CA ASP A 42 -17.14 -5.89 -0.55
C ASP A 42 -17.68 -7.10 0.23
N ILE A 43 -17.34 -7.26 1.52
CA ILE A 43 -17.83 -8.37 2.37
C ILE A 43 -19.35 -8.29 2.56
N LEU A 44 -19.87 -7.09 2.80
CA LEU A 44 -21.30 -6.86 3.04
C LEU A 44 -22.09 -6.71 1.74
N HIS A 45 -21.47 -6.85 0.59
CA HIS A 45 -22.07 -6.72 -0.75
C HIS A 45 -22.80 -5.37 -0.93
N LEU A 46 -22.21 -4.28 -0.42
CA LEU A 46 -22.82 -2.95 -0.45
C LEU A 46 -22.54 -2.22 -1.78
N GLN A 47 -23.56 -1.50 -2.24
CA GLN A 47 -23.40 -0.59 -3.37
C GLN A 47 -22.58 0.67 -2.98
N PRO A 48 -21.82 1.26 -3.91
CA PRO A 48 -21.72 0.90 -5.33
C PRO A 48 -20.65 -0.20 -5.64
N LEU A 49 -19.75 -0.55 -4.71
CA LEU A 49 -18.59 -1.41 -4.99
C LEU A 49 -18.99 -2.82 -5.41
N PHE A 50 -19.99 -3.41 -4.75
CA PHE A 50 -20.46 -4.74 -5.14
C PHE A 50 -21.00 -4.77 -6.57
N GLY A 51 -21.82 -3.77 -6.96
CA GLY A 51 -22.31 -3.64 -8.34
C GLY A 51 -21.18 -3.45 -9.35
N LEU A 52 -20.14 -2.72 -8.96
CA LEU A 52 -18.94 -2.52 -9.78
C LEU A 52 -18.21 -3.84 -10.05
N LEU A 53 -18.00 -4.66 -9.04
CA LEU A 53 -17.36 -5.98 -9.19
C LEU A 53 -18.16 -6.89 -10.14
N LEU A 54 -19.50 -6.88 -10.02
CA LEU A 54 -20.36 -7.64 -10.94
C LEU A 54 -20.26 -7.10 -12.37
N HIS A 55 -20.24 -5.78 -12.54
CA HIS A 55 -20.04 -5.13 -13.84
C HIS A 55 -18.71 -5.54 -14.49
N LEU A 56 -17.64 -5.63 -13.71
CA LEU A 56 -16.32 -6.10 -14.16
C LEU A 56 -16.25 -7.62 -14.45
N GLY A 57 -17.36 -8.35 -14.25
CA GLY A 57 -17.47 -9.78 -14.55
C GLY A 57 -17.01 -10.70 -13.43
N TYR A 58 -16.75 -10.19 -12.22
CA TYR A 58 -16.39 -11.02 -11.09
C TYR A 58 -17.60 -11.69 -10.44
N PRO A 59 -17.50 -12.97 -10.03
CA PRO A 59 -18.59 -13.67 -9.35
C PRO A 59 -18.81 -13.11 -7.93
N PRO A 60 -20.04 -13.19 -7.37
CA PRO A 60 -20.37 -12.61 -6.06
C PRO A 60 -19.44 -13.04 -4.91
N TYR A 61 -19.03 -14.31 -4.85
CA TYR A 61 -18.13 -14.79 -3.79
C TYR A 61 -16.77 -14.09 -3.80
N PHE A 62 -16.34 -13.62 -4.96
CA PHE A 62 -15.05 -12.94 -5.11
C PHE A 62 -15.02 -11.62 -4.34
N ALA A 63 -16.14 -10.91 -4.26
CA ALA A 63 -16.24 -9.70 -3.43
C ALA A 63 -15.90 -9.98 -1.97
N THR A 64 -16.48 -11.04 -1.38
CA THR A 64 -16.19 -11.43 0.00
C THR A 64 -14.71 -11.80 0.20
N LEU A 65 -14.13 -12.55 -0.72
CA LEU A 65 -12.72 -12.93 -0.68
C LEU A 65 -11.80 -11.70 -0.77
N LEU A 66 -12.07 -10.84 -1.75
CA LEU A 66 -11.30 -9.62 -2.01
C LEU A 66 -11.38 -8.66 -0.82
N GLY A 67 -12.58 -8.48 -0.27
CA GLY A 67 -12.81 -7.67 0.92
C GLY A 67 -12.02 -8.15 2.13
N GLY A 68 -11.97 -9.46 2.35
CA GLY A 68 -11.13 -10.06 3.39
C GLY A 68 -9.64 -9.73 3.21
N TRP A 69 -9.10 -9.88 2.00
CA TRP A 69 -7.71 -9.54 1.71
C TRP A 69 -7.41 -8.03 1.85
N LYS A 70 -8.33 -7.16 1.45
CA LYS A 70 -8.21 -5.70 1.65
C LYS A 70 -8.12 -5.33 3.12
N ILE A 71 -8.97 -5.90 3.97
CA ILE A 71 -8.96 -5.65 5.41
C ILE A 71 -7.66 -6.15 6.03
N LEU A 72 -7.24 -7.38 5.72
CA LEU A 72 -5.98 -7.95 6.22
C LEU A 72 -4.78 -7.10 5.79
N GLY A 73 -4.72 -6.70 4.53
CA GLY A 73 -3.67 -5.82 4.00
C GLY A 73 -3.61 -4.49 4.74
N ALA A 74 -4.74 -3.85 4.97
CA ALA A 74 -4.82 -2.59 5.71
C ALA A 74 -4.33 -2.72 7.15
N ILE A 75 -4.74 -3.79 7.86
CA ILE A 75 -4.28 -4.08 9.23
C ILE A 75 -2.76 -4.26 9.25
N VAL A 76 -2.21 -5.03 8.31
CA VAL A 76 -0.75 -5.27 8.21
C VAL A 76 0.01 -3.98 7.93
N LEU A 77 -0.49 -3.09 7.05
CA LEU A 77 0.16 -1.81 6.79
C LEU A 77 0.25 -0.94 8.05
N LEU A 78 -0.80 -0.93 8.87
CA LEU A 78 -0.85 -0.15 10.11
C LEU A 78 -0.03 -0.78 11.24
N ALA A 79 0.10 -2.09 11.30
CA ALA A 79 0.82 -2.81 12.35
C ALA A 79 2.26 -2.31 12.52
N PRO A 80 2.79 -2.16 13.75
CA PRO A 80 4.12 -1.57 13.98
C PRO A 80 5.29 -2.48 13.63
N ARG A 81 5.10 -3.79 13.60
CA ARG A 81 6.12 -4.83 13.40
C ARG A 81 5.89 -5.57 12.08
N TYR A 82 6.60 -6.70 11.88
CA TYR A 82 6.42 -7.64 10.76
C TYR A 82 6.79 -7.06 9.39
N PRO A 83 8.05 -6.66 9.17
CA PRO A 83 8.46 -6.05 7.89
C PRO A 83 8.25 -6.95 6.68
N LEU A 84 8.46 -8.28 6.80
CA LEU A 84 8.24 -9.23 5.71
C LEU A 84 6.76 -9.31 5.32
N VAL A 85 5.85 -9.39 6.30
CA VAL A 85 4.41 -9.44 6.03
C VAL A 85 3.91 -8.14 5.38
N LYS A 86 4.56 -7.01 5.71
CA LYS A 86 4.28 -5.73 5.03
C LYS A 86 4.67 -5.76 3.55
N GLU A 87 5.80 -6.37 3.19
CA GLU A 87 6.14 -6.50 1.76
C GLU A 87 5.05 -7.30 1.02
N TRP A 88 4.54 -8.37 1.62
CA TRP A 88 3.44 -9.14 1.03
C TRP A 88 2.15 -8.32 0.92
N ALA A 89 1.83 -7.51 1.94
CA ALA A 89 0.67 -6.63 1.90
C ALA A 89 0.80 -5.57 0.80
N TYR A 90 1.97 -4.94 0.66
CA TYR A 90 2.23 -3.99 -0.42
C TYR A 90 2.10 -4.66 -1.80
N ALA A 91 2.70 -5.85 -1.98
CA ALA A 91 2.63 -6.58 -3.25
C ALA A 91 1.18 -6.99 -3.57
N GLY A 92 0.45 -7.54 -2.61
CA GLY A 92 -0.95 -7.95 -2.80
C GLY A 92 -1.86 -6.76 -3.16
N MET A 93 -1.70 -5.63 -2.48
CA MET A 93 -2.48 -4.42 -2.79
C MET A 93 -2.12 -3.81 -4.16
N ILE A 94 -0.84 -3.86 -4.57
CA ILE A 94 -0.44 -3.44 -5.93
C ILE A 94 -1.14 -4.32 -6.97
N ILE A 95 -1.16 -5.64 -6.75
CA ILE A 95 -1.84 -6.59 -7.64
C ILE A 95 -3.34 -6.29 -7.69
N ASP A 96 -3.99 -6.07 -6.55
CA ASP A 96 -5.43 -5.75 -6.46
C ASP A 96 -5.75 -4.48 -7.26
N TYR A 97 -5.09 -3.37 -6.98
CA TYR A 97 -5.37 -2.11 -7.68
C TYR A 97 -4.98 -2.12 -9.16
N SER A 98 -3.89 -2.78 -9.54
CA SER A 98 -3.53 -2.93 -10.94
C SER A 98 -4.51 -3.83 -11.70
N SER A 99 -5.02 -4.88 -11.06
CA SER A 99 -6.08 -5.72 -11.63
C SER A 99 -7.37 -4.91 -11.84
N ALA A 100 -7.72 -4.02 -10.91
CA ALA A 100 -8.86 -3.12 -11.09
C ALA A 100 -8.67 -2.20 -12.32
N VAL A 101 -7.48 -1.61 -12.50
CA VAL A 101 -7.16 -0.79 -13.69
C VAL A 101 -7.36 -1.60 -14.97
N VAL A 102 -6.80 -2.82 -15.03
CA VAL A 102 -6.91 -3.71 -16.21
C VAL A 102 -8.36 -4.11 -16.46
N SER A 103 -9.12 -4.42 -15.41
CA SER A 103 -10.53 -4.83 -15.53
C SER A 103 -11.40 -3.71 -16.08
N HIS A 104 -11.26 -2.49 -15.56
CA HIS A 104 -11.97 -1.32 -16.09
C HIS A 104 -11.61 -1.05 -17.55
N TRP A 105 -10.33 -1.14 -17.89
CA TRP A 105 -9.90 -0.96 -19.27
C TRP A 105 -10.47 -2.04 -20.21
N ALA A 106 -10.46 -3.30 -19.77
CA ALA A 106 -11.00 -4.42 -20.54
C ALA A 106 -12.53 -4.32 -20.76
N CYS A 107 -13.25 -3.75 -19.77
CA CYS A 107 -14.69 -3.48 -19.89
C CYS A 107 -15.03 -2.24 -20.74
N GLY A 108 -14.01 -1.47 -21.15
CA GLY A 108 -14.22 -0.23 -21.93
C GLY A 108 -14.78 0.92 -21.10
N ASP A 109 -14.59 0.91 -19.80
CA ASP A 109 -15.06 1.95 -18.89
C ASP A 109 -14.37 3.30 -19.16
N ALA A 110 -15.05 4.39 -18.82
CA ALA A 110 -14.49 5.73 -18.98
C ALA A 110 -13.20 5.91 -18.15
N ALA A 111 -12.26 6.73 -18.64
CA ALA A 111 -10.98 6.99 -17.94
C ALA A 111 -11.15 7.47 -16.50
N THR A 112 -12.28 8.07 -16.16
CA THR A 112 -12.62 8.47 -14.79
C THR A 112 -12.71 7.30 -13.81
N ALA A 113 -13.11 6.11 -14.28
CA ALA A 113 -13.15 4.91 -13.46
C ALA A 113 -11.76 4.43 -13.04
N LEU A 114 -10.71 4.76 -13.79
CA LEU A 114 -9.33 4.40 -13.50
C LEU A 114 -8.70 5.30 -12.42
N VAL A 115 -9.27 6.48 -12.15
CA VAL A 115 -8.67 7.47 -11.23
C VAL A 115 -8.52 6.90 -9.82
N GLY A 116 -9.54 6.23 -9.29
CA GLY A 116 -9.51 5.65 -7.95
C GLY A 116 -8.37 4.64 -7.76
N PRO A 117 -8.31 3.57 -8.57
CA PRO A 117 -7.21 2.61 -8.53
C PRO A 117 -5.83 3.23 -8.75
N MET A 118 -5.68 4.17 -9.69
CA MET A 118 -4.41 4.84 -9.98
C MET A 118 -3.90 5.69 -8.81
N VAL A 119 -4.79 6.46 -8.17
CA VAL A 119 -4.46 7.23 -6.95
C VAL A 119 -4.05 6.30 -5.81
N SER A 120 -4.75 5.17 -5.66
CA SER A 120 -4.40 4.17 -4.65
C SER A 120 -3.04 3.54 -4.89
N ILE A 121 -2.68 3.22 -6.15
CA ILE A 121 -1.35 2.76 -6.53
C ILE A 121 -0.29 3.82 -6.19
N ALA A 122 -0.50 5.06 -6.58
CA ALA A 122 0.45 6.15 -6.33
C ALA A 122 0.68 6.35 -4.81
N ALA A 123 -0.39 6.36 -4.02
CA ALA A 123 -0.29 6.46 -2.57
C ALA A 123 0.41 5.24 -1.95
N LEU A 124 0.15 4.03 -2.45
CA LEU A 124 0.78 2.80 -1.97
C LEU A 124 2.28 2.78 -2.25
N VAL A 125 2.68 3.17 -3.46
CA VAL A 125 4.11 3.32 -3.84
C VAL A 125 4.77 4.42 -3.01
N GLY A 126 4.11 5.55 -2.81
CA GLY A 126 4.59 6.63 -1.94
C GLY A 126 4.79 6.15 -0.50
N SER A 127 3.82 5.42 0.06
CA SER A 127 3.93 4.82 1.39
C SER A 127 5.12 3.85 1.46
N TRP A 128 5.27 2.95 0.49
CA TRP A 128 6.37 2.00 0.45
C TRP A 128 7.73 2.67 0.38
N TYR A 129 7.88 3.66 -0.50
CA TYR A 129 9.15 4.39 -0.71
C TYR A 129 9.54 5.23 0.52
N LEU A 130 8.58 5.87 1.17
CA LEU A 130 8.80 6.76 2.31
C LEU A 130 8.92 6.02 3.65
N ARG A 131 8.74 4.71 3.69
CA ARG A 131 8.78 3.91 4.93
C ARG A 131 9.99 4.21 5.79
N PRO A 132 9.80 4.40 7.13
CA PRO A 132 10.88 4.50 8.10
C PRO A 132 11.70 3.20 8.20
N GLN A 133 12.99 3.31 8.55
CA GLN A 133 13.90 2.16 8.69
C GLN A 133 13.36 1.01 9.54
N PRO A 134 12.74 1.23 10.73
CA PRO A 134 12.22 0.12 11.56
C PRO A 134 11.10 -0.69 10.89
N ARG A 135 10.52 -0.20 9.81
CA ARG A 135 9.43 -0.84 9.05
C ARG A 135 9.91 -1.50 7.75
N ARG A 136 11.22 -1.49 7.47
CA ARG A 136 11.87 -2.10 6.30
C ARG A 136 12.49 -3.44 6.66
N LEU A 137 12.67 -4.30 5.65
CA LEU A 137 13.49 -5.51 5.81
C LEU A 137 14.95 -5.11 6.12
N PRO A 138 15.64 -5.82 7.04
CA PRO A 138 17.06 -5.65 7.25
C PRO A 138 17.84 -5.96 5.96
N ARG A 139 18.84 -5.15 5.63
CA ARG A 139 19.68 -5.36 4.44
C ARG A 139 20.49 -6.67 4.43
N SER A 140 20.59 -7.35 5.57
CA SER A 140 21.34 -8.61 5.74
C SER A 140 20.61 -9.87 5.26
N ILE A 141 19.40 -9.75 4.69
CA ILE A 141 18.60 -10.89 4.20
C ILE A 141 18.59 -10.97 2.65
N VAL A 142 19.28 -10.04 1.97
CA VAL A 142 19.40 -10.02 0.50
C VAL A 142 20.83 -10.29 0.09
#